data_721706d77239cbd13c104fefeb5b3fbd
#
_entry.id   721706d77239cbd13c104fefeb5b3fbd
#
_cell.length_a   1.000
_cell.length_b   1.000
_cell.length_c   1.000
_cell.angle_alpha   90.00
_cell.angle_beta   90.00
_cell.angle_gamma   90.00
#
_symmetry.space_group_name_H-M   'P 1'
#
loop_
_entity.id
_entity.type
_entity.pdbx_description
1 polymer ?
#
loop_
_entity_poly.entity_id
_entity_poly.type
_entity_poly.pdbx_seq_one_letter_code
_entity_poly.pdbx_strand_id
1 'polypeptide(L)'
;AAPPEIVEIEMKKLFERIAALLKTKLSLEESFYFAAQIHLSFAQIHPFVDGNGRAARLLEKWFLSKFLGEKTWKIASEKFYWENRPQYYKNINVGVNYYELDNLKALPFLLMLPASLTQSVA
;
A
#
# COMPACT_ATOMS: atom_id res chain seq x y z
N ALA A 1 -9.39 8.08 -8.14
CA ALA A 1 -8.73 9.18 -7.43
C ALA A 1 -9.73 9.96 -6.57
N ALA A 2 -9.26 10.48 -5.45
CA ALA A 2 -10.09 11.35 -4.62
C ALA A 2 -10.37 12.66 -5.36
N PRO A 3 -11.56 13.26 -5.15
CA PRO A 3 -11.83 14.59 -5.70
C PRO A 3 -10.78 15.59 -5.24
N PRO A 4 -10.34 16.52 -6.13
CA PRO A 4 -9.24 17.44 -5.78
C PRO A 4 -9.44 18.22 -4.49
N GLU A 5 -10.68 18.58 -4.16
CA GLU A 5 -10.98 19.39 -2.99
C GLU A 5 -10.79 18.65 -1.66
N ILE A 6 -10.69 17.32 -1.67
CA ILE A 6 -10.49 16.54 -0.43
C ILE A 6 -9.13 15.84 -0.36
N VAL A 7 -8.30 15.96 -1.40
CA VAL A 7 -6.99 15.26 -1.43
C VAL A 7 -6.15 15.63 -0.23
N GLU A 8 -6.03 16.92 0.09
CA GLU A 8 -5.21 17.37 1.22
C GLU A 8 -5.71 16.80 2.54
N ILE A 9 -7.02 16.80 2.74
CA ILE A 9 -7.65 16.27 3.96
C ILE A 9 -7.39 14.77 4.07
N GLU A 10 -7.57 14.04 2.96
CA GLU A 10 -7.39 12.59 2.96
C GLU A 10 -5.91 12.21 3.17
N MET A 11 -4.99 12.96 2.59
CA MET A 11 -3.56 12.73 2.81
C MET A 11 -3.19 13.00 4.26
N LYS A 12 -3.74 14.04 4.87
CA LYS A 12 -3.51 14.33 6.29
C LYS A 12 -3.99 13.18 7.17
N LYS A 13 -5.20 12.66 6.91
CA LYS A 13 -5.74 11.50 7.62
C LYS A 13 -4.84 10.28 7.48
N LEU A 14 -4.32 10.04 6.28
CA LEU A 14 -3.43 8.91 6.03
C LEU A 14 -2.15 9.03 6.84
N PHE A 15 -1.51 10.20 6.84
CA PHE A 15 -0.28 10.40 7.61
C PHE A 15 -0.50 10.36 9.12
N GLU A 16 -1.64 10.85 9.61
CA GLU A 16 -2.00 10.73 11.03
C GLU A 16 -2.15 9.25 11.42
N ARG A 17 -2.78 8.47 10.56
CA ARG A 17 -2.95 7.03 10.77
C ARG A 17 -1.61 6.31 10.78
N ILE A 18 -0.71 6.64 9.84
CA ILE A 18 0.63 6.07 9.79
C ILE A 18 1.38 6.39 11.08
N ALA A 19 1.33 7.65 11.53
CA ALA A 19 1.99 8.05 12.77
C ALA A 19 1.48 7.27 13.99
N ALA A 20 0.17 7.05 14.07
CA ALA A 20 -0.43 6.26 15.14
C ALA A 20 0.03 4.81 15.09
N LEU A 21 0.06 4.21 13.89
CA LEU A 21 0.51 2.83 13.70
C LEU A 21 1.98 2.64 14.06
N LEU A 22 2.83 3.62 13.76
CA LEU A 22 4.26 3.55 14.08
C LEU A 22 4.53 3.55 15.59
N LYS A 23 3.58 4.01 16.39
CA LYS A 23 3.67 3.99 17.85
C LYS A 23 3.08 2.73 18.46
N THR A 24 2.50 1.86 17.64
CA THR A 24 1.83 0.64 18.08
C THR A 24 2.77 -0.54 17.88
N LYS A 25 2.76 -1.48 18.83
CA LYS A 25 3.52 -2.72 18.67
C LYS A 25 2.72 -3.66 17.77
N LEU A 26 3.23 -3.89 16.57
CA LEU A 26 2.56 -4.73 15.58
C LEU A 26 3.29 -6.06 15.42
N SER A 27 2.51 -7.14 15.23
CA SER A 27 3.07 -8.43 14.84
C SER A 27 3.58 -8.36 13.40
N LEU A 28 4.31 -9.40 12.96
CA LEU A 28 4.78 -9.49 11.59
C LEU A 28 3.61 -9.42 10.60
N GLU A 29 2.58 -10.20 10.84
CA GLU A 29 1.38 -10.24 9.98
C GLU A 29 0.68 -8.89 9.94
N GLU A 30 0.54 -8.24 11.09
CA GLU A 30 -0.08 -6.91 11.16
C GLU A 30 0.74 -5.87 10.41
N SER A 31 2.07 -5.92 10.50
CA SER A 31 2.92 -4.96 9.79
C SER A 31 2.77 -5.09 8.28
N PHE A 32 2.68 -6.31 7.75
CA PHE A 32 2.42 -6.54 6.34
C PHE A 32 1.03 -6.09 5.93
N TYR A 33 0.02 -6.38 6.74
CA TYR A 33 -1.36 -5.96 6.47
C TYR A 33 -1.46 -4.44 6.37
N PHE A 34 -0.93 -3.72 7.36
CA PHE A 34 -1.02 -2.27 7.37
C PHE A 34 -0.14 -1.61 6.30
N ALA A 35 1.03 -2.19 5.99
CA ALA A 35 1.86 -1.69 4.90
C ALA A 35 1.10 -1.75 3.57
N ALA A 36 0.46 -2.86 3.26
CA ALA A 36 -0.33 -3.02 2.05
C ALA A 36 -1.55 -2.10 2.05
N GLN A 37 -2.19 -1.91 3.20
CA GLN A 37 -3.35 -1.03 3.32
C GLN A 37 -2.97 0.44 3.09
N ILE A 38 -1.81 0.86 3.59
CA ILE A 38 -1.26 2.20 3.35
C ILE A 38 -1.00 2.41 1.86
N HIS A 39 -0.41 1.42 1.20
CA HIS A 39 -0.18 1.45 -0.24
C HIS A 39 -1.51 1.65 -0.99
N LEU A 40 -2.51 0.84 -0.66
CA LEU A 40 -3.82 0.92 -1.30
C LEU A 40 -4.47 2.29 -1.07
N SER A 41 -4.45 2.78 0.18
CA SER A 41 -5.04 4.08 0.53
C SER A 41 -4.39 5.22 -0.24
N PHE A 42 -3.06 5.22 -0.34
CA PHE A 42 -2.34 6.23 -1.10
C PHE A 42 -2.73 6.19 -2.58
N ALA A 43 -2.80 4.99 -3.14
CA ALA A 43 -3.19 4.81 -4.54
C ALA A 43 -4.62 5.29 -4.80
N GLN A 44 -5.54 5.05 -3.85
CA GLN A 44 -6.93 5.51 -3.96
C GLN A 44 -7.03 7.03 -3.92
N ILE A 45 -6.28 7.68 -3.04
CA ILE A 45 -6.26 9.14 -2.95
C ILE A 45 -5.69 9.74 -4.23
N HIS A 46 -4.60 9.13 -4.74
CA HIS A 46 -3.98 9.52 -6.01
C HIS A 46 -3.58 11.00 -6.02
N PRO A 47 -2.70 11.44 -5.11
CA PRO A 47 -2.49 12.88 -4.87
C PRO A 47 -1.67 13.59 -5.95
N PHE A 48 -0.91 12.86 -6.75
CA PHE A 48 -0.02 13.44 -7.76
C PHE A 48 -0.60 13.28 -9.16
N VAL A 49 -0.12 14.11 -10.10
CA VAL A 49 -0.45 13.94 -11.52
C VAL A 49 0.21 12.67 -12.06
N ASP A 50 1.43 12.38 -11.61
CA ASP A 50 2.20 11.22 -12.02
C ASP A 50 3.04 10.72 -10.84
N GLY A 51 3.43 9.46 -10.87
CA GLY A 51 4.30 8.87 -9.86
C GLY A 51 3.57 8.34 -8.63
N ASN A 52 2.25 8.25 -8.64
CA ASN A 52 1.49 7.75 -7.49
C ASN A 52 1.84 6.29 -7.15
N GLY A 53 1.99 5.45 -8.16
CA GLY A 53 2.37 4.05 -7.94
C GLY A 53 3.75 3.90 -7.31
N ARG A 54 4.71 4.64 -7.81
CA ARG A 54 6.08 4.64 -7.27
C ARG A 54 6.10 5.13 -5.83
N ALA A 55 5.38 6.22 -5.56
CA ALA A 55 5.28 6.78 -4.21
C ALA A 55 4.58 5.80 -3.26
N ALA A 56 3.49 5.18 -3.69
CA ALA A 56 2.75 4.21 -2.88
C ALA A 56 3.63 3.00 -2.53
N ARG A 57 4.37 2.46 -3.50
CA ARG A 57 5.27 1.33 -3.26
C ARG A 57 6.42 1.69 -2.33
N LEU A 58 6.98 2.89 -2.47
CA LEU A 58 8.04 3.35 -1.59
C LEU A 58 7.52 3.54 -0.15
N LEU A 59 6.34 4.13 -0.01
CA LEU A 59 5.72 4.35 1.30
C LEU A 59 5.43 3.02 2.00
N GLU A 60 4.92 2.03 1.27
CA GLU A 60 4.70 0.68 1.78
C GLU A 60 5.98 0.08 2.33
N LYS A 61 7.06 0.13 1.55
CA LYS A 61 8.35 -0.42 1.93
C LYS A 61 8.95 0.33 3.11
N TRP A 62 8.86 1.64 3.10
CA TRP A 62 9.35 2.47 4.19
C TRP A 62 8.63 2.15 5.50
N PHE A 63 7.30 2.07 5.47
CA PHE A 63 6.52 1.72 6.65
C PHE A 63 6.95 0.36 7.20
N LEU A 64 7.05 -0.63 6.32
CA LEU A 64 7.43 -1.98 6.70
C LEU A 64 8.84 -2.02 7.32
N SER A 65 9.76 -1.18 6.83
CA SER A 65 11.13 -1.12 7.35
C SER A 65 11.20 -0.66 8.81
N LYS A 66 10.19 0.08 9.27
CA LYS A 66 10.15 0.52 10.67
C LYS A 66 9.92 -0.64 11.63
N PHE A 67 9.38 -1.75 11.15
CA PHE A 67 9.13 -2.95 11.95
C PHE A 67 10.14 -4.07 11.68
N LEU A 68 10.61 -4.20 10.44
CA LEU A 68 11.50 -5.28 10.01
C LEU A 68 12.97 -4.87 9.86
N GLY A 69 13.26 -3.56 9.89
CA GLY A 69 14.61 -3.07 9.69
C GLY A 69 15.11 -3.22 8.26
N GLU A 70 16.43 -3.30 8.11
CA GLU A 70 17.08 -3.29 6.80
C GLU A 70 16.71 -4.48 5.91
N LYS A 71 16.36 -5.61 6.49
CA LYS A 71 15.98 -6.79 5.70
C LYS A 71 14.74 -6.56 4.85
N THR A 72 13.94 -5.52 5.17
CA THR A 72 12.78 -5.14 4.37
C THR A 72 13.18 -4.87 2.91
N TRP A 73 14.34 -4.24 2.70
CA TRP A 73 14.79 -3.87 1.37
C TRP A 73 15.19 -5.06 0.50
N LYS A 74 15.29 -6.25 1.10
CA LYS A 74 15.55 -7.50 0.39
C LYS A 74 14.27 -8.20 -0.09
N ILE A 75 13.10 -7.72 0.34
CA ILE A 75 11.82 -8.25 -0.12
C ILE A 75 11.59 -7.75 -1.55
N ALA A 76 11.40 -8.67 -2.49
CA ALA A 76 11.25 -8.32 -3.91
C ALA A 76 9.80 -7.96 -4.26
N SER A 77 9.16 -7.11 -3.44
CA SER A 77 7.76 -6.73 -3.65
C SER A 77 7.57 -5.93 -4.95
N GLU A 78 8.48 -5.01 -5.26
CA GLU A 78 8.37 -4.23 -6.49
C GLU A 78 8.51 -5.10 -7.73
N LYS A 79 9.44 -6.06 -7.71
CA LYS A 79 9.60 -7.03 -8.79
C LYS A 79 8.33 -7.86 -8.94
N PHE A 80 7.76 -8.30 -7.82
CA PHE A 80 6.52 -9.07 -7.82
C PHE A 80 5.38 -8.28 -8.44
N TYR A 81 5.19 -7.01 -8.04
CA TYR A 81 4.16 -6.17 -8.62
C TYR A 81 4.38 -5.97 -10.11
N TRP A 82 5.62 -5.77 -10.53
CA TRP A 82 5.95 -5.58 -11.94
C TRP A 82 5.66 -6.82 -12.77
N GLU A 83 6.07 -7.99 -12.29
CA GLU A 83 5.85 -9.26 -12.99
C GLU A 83 4.37 -9.64 -13.02
N ASN A 84 3.58 -9.12 -12.10
CA ASN A 84 2.14 -9.37 -12.00
C ASN A 84 1.33 -8.09 -12.26
N ARG A 85 1.80 -7.24 -13.17
CA ARG A 85 1.18 -5.94 -13.44
C ARG A 85 -0.32 -5.99 -13.72
N PRO A 86 -0.81 -6.86 -14.60
CA PRO A 86 -2.26 -6.89 -14.87
C PRO A 86 -3.06 -7.16 -13.61
N GLN A 87 -2.60 -8.08 -12.77
CA GLN A 87 -3.27 -8.40 -11.51
C GLN A 87 -3.14 -7.27 -10.50
N TYR A 88 -1.97 -6.63 -10.44
CA TYR A 88 -1.73 -5.49 -9.57
C TYR A 88 -2.72 -4.35 -9.88
N TYR A 89 -2.83 -3.96 -11.16
CA TYR A 89 -3.74 -2.88 -11.54
C TYR A 89 -5.20 -3.25 -11.30
N LYS A 90 -5.58 -4.50 -11.57
CA LYS A 90 -6.92 -4.99 -11.31
C LYS A 90 -7.26 -4.93 -9.82
N ASN A 91 -6.33 -5.42 -8.98
CA ASN A 91 -6.56 -5.51 -7.54
C ASN A 91 -6.59 -4.17 -6.84
N ILE A 92 -5.85 -3.17 -7.36
CA ILE A 92 -5.82 -1.84 -6.76
C ILE A 92 -7.07 -1.04 -7.08
N ASN A 93 -7.81 -1.43 -8.13
CA ASN A 93 -9.04 -0.76 -8.53
C ASN A 93 -10.24 -1.39 -7.82
N VAL A 94 -10.58 -0.84 -6.65
CA VAL A 94 -11.64 -1.37 -5.80
C VAL A 94 -12.97 -0.62 -5.95
N GLY A 95 -13.11 0.23 -6.97
CA GLY A 95 -14.35 0.95 -7.25
C GLY A 95 -14.22 1.86 -8.46
N VAL A 96 -15.36 2.40 -8.93
CA VAL A 96 -15.42 3.25 -10.12
C VAL A 96 -14.93 4.67 -9.81
N ASN A 97 -15.31 5.20 -8.64
CA ASN A 97 -14.85 6.50 -8.17
C ASN A 97 -14.60 6.44 -6.67
N TYR A 98 -14.00 7.52 -6.15
CA TYR A 98 -13.49 7.51 -4.77
C TYR A 98 -14.57 7.20 -3.73
N TYR A 99 -15.75 7.76 -3.89
CA TYR A 99 -16.82 7.58 -2.91
C TYR A 99 -17.52 6.22 -3.01
N GLU A 100 -17.30 5.51 -4.12
CA GLU A 100 -17.91 4.21 -4.37
C GLU A 100 -16.93 3.05 -4.16
N LEU A 101 -15.77 3.31 -3.54
CA LEU A 101 -14.76 2.27 -3.29
C LEU A 101 -15.31 1.18 -2.38
N ASP A 102 -15.19 -0.07 -2.83
CA ASP A 102 -15.60 -1.24 -2.06
C ASP A 102 -14.39 -1.85 -1.37
N ASN A 103 -14.20 -1.50 -0.10
CA ASN A 103 -13.05 -1.97 0.68
C ASN A 103 -13.12 -3.46 1.01
N LEU A 104 -14.29 -4.12 0.81
CA LEU A 104 -14.38 -5.57 0.95
C LEU A 104 -13.66 -6.27 -0.20
N LYS A 105 -13.43 -5.58 -1.32
CA LYS A 105 -12.68 -6.10 -2.46
C LYS A 105 -11.17 -5.87 -2.35
N ALA A 106 -10.72 -5.32 -1.23
CA ALA A 106 -9.30 -5.03 -1.04
C ALA A 106 -8.44 -6.27 -0.78
N LEU A 107 -9.06 -7.37 -0.33
CA LEU A 107 -8.32 -8.58 0.07
C LEU A 107 -7.35 -9.10 -1.01
N PRO A 108 -7.74 -9.22 -2.29
CA PRO A 108 -6.79 -9.67 -3.31
C PRO A 108 -5.54 -8.79 -3.40
N PHE A 109 -5.67 -7.48 -3.25
CA PHE A 109 -4.52 -6.59 -3.23
C PHE A 109 -3.68 -6.80 -1.96
N LEU A 110 -4.33 -6.88 -0.80
CA LEU A 110 -3.63 -7.02 0.48
C LEU A 110 -2.81 -8.31 0.56
N LEU A 111 -3.20 -9.34 -0.19
CA LEU A 111 -2.48 -10.61 -0.23
C LEU A 111 -1.24 -10.58 -1.13
N MET A 112 -1.09 -9.56 -2.00
CA MET A 112 0.05 -9.50 -2.93
C MET A 112 1.37 -9.29 -2.21
N LEU A 113 1.41 -8.43 -1.19
CA LEU A 113 2.65 -8.18 -0.46
C LEU A 113 3.17 -9.44 0.26
N PRO A 114 2.35 -10.18 1.02
CA PRO A 114 2.81 -11.45 1.58
C PRO A 114 3.22 -12.46 0.50
N ALA A 115 2.50 -12.51 -0.63
CA ALA A 115 2.84 -13.42 -1.72
C ALA A 115 4.22 -13.14 -2.30
N SER A 116 4.68 -11.89 -2.27
CA SER A 116 6.00 -11.51 -2.78
C SER A 116 7.13 -12.15 -1.97
N LEU A 117 6.87 -12.62 -0.76
CA LEU A 117 7.89 -13.27 0.07
C LEU A 117 8.41 -14.56 -0.56
N THR A 118 7.57 -15.31 -1.25
CA THR A 118 8.01 -16.53 -1.95
C THR A 118 8.95 -16.21 -3.10
N GLN A 119 8.74 -15.08 -3.78
CA GLN A 119 9.63 -14.61 -4.84
C GLN A 119 10.96 -14.13 -4.27
N SER A 120 10.95 -13.53 -3.07
CA SER A 120 12.13 -12.98 -2.42
C SER A 120 13.08 -14.07 -1.91
N VAL A 121 12.56 -15.26 -1.62
CA VAL A 121 13.33 -16.39 -1.10
C VAL A 121 14.05 -17.14 -2.23
N ALA A 122 13.48 -17.08 -3.40
CA ALA A 122 14.11 -17.68 -4.56
C ALA A 122 15.31 -16.86 -5.04
#